data_6c7dd29164fd9cd9d379a2a3df0adcf1
#
_entry.id   6c7dd29164fd9cd9d379a2a3df0adcf1
#
_cell.length_a   1.000
_cell.length_b   1.000
_cell.length_c   1.000
_cell.angle_alpha   90.00
_cell.angle_beta   90.00
_cell.angle_gamma   90.00
#
_symmetry.space_group_name_H-M   'P 1'
#
loop_
_entity.id
_entity.type
_entity.pdbx_description
1 polymer ?
#
loop_
_entity_poly.entity_id
_entity_poly.type
_entity_poly.pdbx_seq_one_letter_code
_entity_poly.pdbx_strand_id
1 'polypeptide(L)'
;DVFLIIYETADITTGDCFVDKQVNVVPKTHDEYNIQISNPFKQPFKNKIWRLDISKIDNKKVVELITPYLITKYQLRYLKYPKPIIITDLSTAFPSDNLSIDGLTDEQTCELNESVHREILDRAVELALRDYKPQNLESKVQLDQRNE
;
A
#
# COMPACT_ATOMS: atom_id res chain seq x y z
N ASP A 1 -2.65 -5.69 1.46
CA ASP A 1 -2.76 -4.25 1.73
C ASP A 1 -1.79 -3.45 0.88
N VAL A 2 -2.32 -2.66 -0.04
CA VAL A 2 -1.54 -1.80 -0.95
C VAL A 2 -1.27 -0.48 -0.26
N PHE A 3 0.01 -0.13 -0.08
CA PHE A 3 0.42 1.19 0.41
C PHE A 3 0.47 2.21 -0.71
N LEU A 4 1.26 1.93 -1.75
CA LEU A 4 1.47 2.82 -2.88
C LEU A 4 1.50 2.02 -4.18
N ILE A 5 0.75 2.45 -5.17
CA ILE A 5 0.82 1.92 -6.52
C ILE A 5 1.92 2.66 -7.27
N ILE A 6 2.90 1.90 -7.79
CA ILE A 6 4.05 2.46 -8.50
C ILE A 6 3.76 2.55 -9.99
N TYR A 7 3.20 1.47 -10.56
CA TYR A 7 3.02 1.35 -11.99
C TYR A 7 1.87 0.40 -12.32
N GLU A 8 1.08 0.76 -13.32
CA GLU A 8 -0.07 -0.01 -13.77
C GLU A 8 -0.10 -0.10 -15.28
N THR A 9 -0.29 -1.31 -15.79
CA THR A 9 -0.52 -1.57 -17.20
C THR A 9 -1.63 -2.58 -17.40
N ALA A 10 -2.21 -2.57 -18.58
CA ALA A 10 -3.15 -3.60 -18.99
C ALA A 10 -2.92 -3.97 -20.45
N ASP A 11 -3.14 -5.23 -20.74
CA ASP A 11 -3.14 -5.74 -22.12
C ASP A 11 -4.58 -5.73 -22.61
N ILE A 12 -4.81 -5.10 -23.76
CA ILE A 12 -6.12 -4.97 -24.39
C ILE A 12 -6.16 -5.63 -25.75
N THR A 13 -7.29 -6.21 -26.07
CA THR A 13 -7.59 -6.76 -27.41
C THR A 13 -8.59 -5.85 -28.11
N THR A 14 -8.24 -5.37 -29.30
CA THR A 14 -9.08 -4.44 -30.08
C THR A 14 -9.94 -5.11 -31.16
N GLY A 15 -10.03 -6.42 -31.15
CA GLY A 15 -11.03 -7.20 -31.95
C GLY A 15 -10.66 -7.53 -33.38
N ASP A 16 -10.02 -6.66 -34.16
CA ASP A 16 -10.02 -6.91 -35.61
C ASP A 16 -8.65 -7.11 -36.29
N CYS A 17 -7.55 -6.69 -35.71
CA CYS A 17 -6.21 -6.89 -36.31
C CYS A 17 -5.06 -6.64 -35.35
N PHE A 18 -5.34 -6.33 -34.09
CA PHE A 18 -4.27 -6.01 -33.12
C PHE A 18 -4.19 -7.09 -32.06
N VAL A 19 -3.15 -7.87 -32.15
CA VAL A 19 -2.63 -8.71 -31.08
C VAL A 19 -2.42 -7.87 -29.83
N ASP A 20 -2.73 -8.41 -28.68
CA ASP A 20 -2.64 -7.84 -27.36
C ASP A 20 -1.67 -6.65 -27.23
N LYS A 21 -2.22 -5.46 -27.07
CA LYS A 21 -1.44 -4.25 -26.90
C LYS A 21 -1.38 -3.87 -25.43
N GLN A 22 -0.16 -3.71 -24.91
CA GLN A 22 0.03 -3.18 -23.57
C GLN A 22 -0.21 -1.65 -23.55
N VAL A 23 -1.05 -1.21 -22.65
CA VAL A 23 -1.42 0.19 -22.47
C VAL A 23 -1.27 0.62 -21.01
N ASN A 24 -1.01 1.90 -20.81
CA ASN A 24 -0.89 2.47 -19.48
C ASN A 24 -2.26 2.73 -18.87
N VAL A 25 -2.37 2.45 -17.57
CA VAL A 25 -3.53 2.76 -16.76
C VAL A 25 -3.31 4.11 -16.07
N VAL A 26 -4.26 5.02 -16.23
CA VAL A 26 -4.19 6.37 -15.67
C VAL A 26 -5.23 6.49 -14.57
N PRO A 27 -4.82 6.75 -13.32
CA PRO A 27 -5.75 6.99 -12.23
C PRO A 27 -6.54 8.28 -12.50
N LYS A 28 -7.83 8.24 -12.20
CA LYS A 28 -8.76 9.37 -12.30
C LYS A 28 -9.60 9.48 -11.05
N THR A 29 -9.93 10.71 -10.66
CA THR A 29 -10.94 10.95 -9.64
C THR A 29 -12.35 10.84 -10.25
N HIS A 30 -13.36 10.62 -9.41
CA HIS A 30 -14.76 10.59 -9.88
C HIS A 30 -15.19 11.91 -10.52
N ASP A 31 -14.70 13.04 -9.99
CA ASP A 31 -15.00 14.37 -10.55
C ASP A 31 -14.39 14.56 -11.94
N GLU A 32 -13.11 14.18 -12.09
CA GLU A 32 -12.44 14.21 -13.40
C GLU A 32 -13.14 13.29 -14.42
N TYR A 33 -13.59 12.12 -13.97
CA TYR A 33 -14.33 11.20 -14.81
C TYR A 33 -15.63 11.84 -15.32
N ASN A 34 -16.45 12.41 -14.43
CA ASN A 34 -17.70 13.03 -14.77
C ASN A 34 -17.53 14.18 -15.78
N ILE A 35 -16.48 14.99 -15.61
CA ILE A 35 -16.18 16.09 -16.52
C ILE A 35 -15.69 15.58 -17.89
N GLN A 36 -14.86 14.53 -17.89
CA GLN A 36 -14.19 14.08 -19.11
C GLN A 36 -15.02 13.10 -19.94
N ILE A 37 -15.94 12.35 -19.33
CA ILE A 37 -16.76 11.38 -20.04
C ILE A 37 -17.68 12.02 -21.10
N SER A 38 -18.09 13.25 -20.86
CA SER A 38 -18.95 14.02 -21.79
C SER A 38 -18.16 14.56 -22.98
N ASN A 39 -16.83 14.55 -22.94
CA ASN A 39 -16.01 15.07 -24.01
C ASN A 39 -15.40 13.93 -24.84
N PRO A 40 -15.86 13.73 -26.11
CA PRO A 40 -15.40 12.61 -26.94
C PRO A 40 -13.90 12.65 -27.23
N PHE A 41 -13.24 13.80 -27.15
CA PHE A 41 -11.80 13.93 -27.37
C PHE A 41 -10.96 13.60 -26.13
N LYS A 42 -11.57 13.52 -24.95
CA LYS A 42 -10.89 13.21 -23.69
C LYS A 42 -11.17 11.81 -23.16
N GLN A 43 -12.07 11.07 -23.79
CA GLN A 43 -12.41 9.70 -23.41
C GLN A 43 -11.20 8.77 -23.50
N PRO A 44 -11.17 7.64 -22.75
CA PRO A 44 -10.13 6.64 -22.88
C PRO A 44 -10.11 6.08 -24.31
N PHE A 45 -8.96 6.14 -24.93
CA PHE A 45 -8.77 5.70 -26.31
C PHE A 45 -7.68 4.62 -26.38
N LYS A 46 -7.39 4.08 -27.58
CA LYS A 46 -6.51 2.93 -27.87
C LYS A 46 -5.18 2.82 -27.07
N ASN A 47 -4.77 3.86 -26.36
CA ASN A 47 -3.47 3.90 -25.66
C ASN A 47 -3.58 4.16 -24.16
N LYS A 48 -4.80 4.34 -23.62
CA LYS A 48 -5.00 4.70 -22.22
C LYS A 48 -6.25 4.02 -21.68
N ILE A 49 -6.16 3.51 -20.46
CA ILE A 49 -7.28 3.02 -19.67
C ILE A 49 -7.39 3.95 -18.46
N TRP A 50 -8.60 4.29 -18.07
CA TRP A 50 -8.81 5.02 -16.83
C TRP A 50 -9.08 4.04 -15.70
N ARG A 51 -8.53 4.35 -14.54
CA ARG A 51 -8.82 3.65 -13.29
C ARG A 51 -9.54 4.58 -12.33
N LEU A 52 -10.66 4.14 -11.79
CA LEU A 52 -11.35 4.74 -10.67
C LEU A 52 -11.17 3.88 -9.42
N ASP A 53 -10.87 4.52 -8.30
CA ASP A 53 -10.86 3.89 -6.99
C ASP A 53 -12.29 3.94 -6.43
N ILE A 54 -12.98 2.79 -6.33
CA ILE A 54 -14.39 2.77 -5.89
C ILE A 54 -14.46 2.78 -4.36
N SER A 55 -13.97 1.77 -3.72
CA SER A 55 -13.96 1.65 -2.25
C SER A 55 -13.20 0.40 -1.81
N LYS A 56 -13.21 0.15 -0.49
CA LYS A 56 -12.78 -1.13 0.07
C LYS A 56 -13.99 -2.02 0.24
N ILE A 57 -13.97 -3.20 -0.36
CA ILE A 57 -14.94 -4.28 -0.13
C ILE A 57 -14.19 -5.41 0.56
N ASP A 58 -14.67 -5.86 1.71
CA ASP A 58 -14.04 -6.92 2.54
C ASP A 58 -12.53 -6.66 2.81
N ASN A 59 -12.19 -5.42 3.19
CA ASN A 59 -10.82 -4.96 3.37
C ASN A 59 -9.93 -5.03 2.10
N LYS A 60 -10.48 -5.32 0.93
CA LYS A 60 -9.76 -5.32 -0.34
C LYS A 60 -10.07 -4.04 -1.12
N LYS A 61 -9.02 -3.41 -1.65
CA LYS A 61 -9.17 -2.24 -2.52
C LYS A 61 -9.77 -2.69 -3.85
N VAL A 62 -10.91 -2.11 -4.22
CA VAL A 62 -11.59 -2.37 -5.49
C VAL A 62 -11.38 -1.19 -6.42
N VAL A 63 -10.98 -1.49 -7.63
CA VAL A 63 -10.77 -0.50 -8.70
C VAL A 63 -11.63 -0.85 -9.90
N GLU A 64 -12.12 0.17 -10.57
CA GLU A 64 -12.83 0.04 -11.84
C GLU A 64 -11.92 0.49 -12.98
N LEU A 65 -11.82 -0.34 -14.03
CA LEU A 65 -11.07 -0.02 -15.22
C LEU A 65 -12.02 0.35 -16.36
N ILE A 66 -11.87 1.55 -16.88
CA ILE A 66 -12.75 2.10 -17.92
C ILE A 66 -12.02 2.13 -19.25
N THR A 67 -12.51 1.35 -20.19
CA THR A 67 -12.01 1.24 -21.56
C THR A 67 -13.11 0.71 -22.47
N PRO A 68 -13.14 1.10 -23.75
CA PRO A 68 -14.05 0.48 -24.74
C PRO A 68 -13.56 -0.88 -25.24
N TYR A 69 -12.39 -1.35 -24.83
CA TYR A 69 -11.76 -2.58 -25.30
C TYR A 69 -11.79 -3.68 -24.25
N LEU A 70 -11.67 -4.93 -24.69
CA LEU A 70 -11.55 -6.08 -23.79
C LEU A 70 -10.17 -6.08 -23.14
N ILE A 71 -10.15 -6.14 -21.81
CA ILE A 71 -8.92 -6.29 -21.04
C ILE A 71 -8.63 -7.79 -20.89
N THR A 72 -7.47 -8.23 -21.37
CA THR A 72 -7.03 -9.62 -21.26
C THR A 72 -6.17 -9.84 -20.02
N LYS A 73 -5.38 -8.83 -19.63
CA LYS A 73 -4.51 -8.91 -18.45
C LYS A 73 -4.34 -7.54 -17.82
N TYR A 74 -4.36 -7.50 -16.50
CA TYR A 74 -4.05 -6.31 -15.70
C TYR A 74 -2.82 -6.58 -14.84
N GLN A 75 -1.84 -5.68 -14.88
CA GLN A 75 -0.58 -5.79 -14.14
C GLN A 75 -0.44 -4.59 -13.23
N LEU A 76 -0.22 -4.87 -11.96
CA LEU A 76 -0.07 -3.88 -10.90
C LEU A 76 1.28 -4.08 -10.21
N ARG A 77 2.10 -3.04 -10.16
CA ARG A 77 3.28 -2.96 -9.28
C ARG A 77 2.98 -2.01 -8.13
N TYR A 78 3.13 -2.50 -6.93
CA TYR A 78 2.78 -1.73 -5.74
C TYR A 78 3.74 -2.02 -4.59
N LEU A 79 3.82 -1.09 -3.66
CA LEU A 79 4.38 -1.32 -2.34
C LEU A 79 3.25 -1.77 -1.42
N LYS A 80 3.52 -2.77 -0.61
CA LYS A 80 2.60 -3.21 0.45
C LYS A 80 3.00 -2.59 1.79
N TYR A 81 2.05 -2.48 2.71
CA TYR A 81 2.39 -2.26 4.11
C TYR A 81 3.16 -3.47 4.64
N PRO A 82 4.29 -3.26 5.34
CA PRO A 82 4.96 -4.35 6.02
C PRO A 82 4.05 -4.93 7.09
N LYS A 83 4.21 -6.22 7.37
CA LYS A 83 3.53 -6.84 8.51
C LYS A 83 4.07 -6.28 9.83
N PRO A 84 3.23 -6.24 10.90
CA PRO A 84 3.72 -5.88 12.23
C PRO A 84 4.79 -6.86 12.69
N ILE A 85 5.76 -6.38 13.45
CA ILE A 85 6.79 -7.22 14.06
C ILE A 85 6.19 -7.81 15.34
N ILE A 86 6.10 -9.13 15.43
CA ILE A 86 5.60 -9.86 16.61
C ILE A 86 6.69 -10.82 17.04
N ILE A 87 7.30 -10.53 18.21
CA ILE A 87 8.47 -11.27 18.71
C ILE A 87 8.07 -12.63 19.31
N THR A 88 6.86 -12.73 19.86
CA THR A 88 6.38 -13.92 20.56
C THR A 88 4.96 -14.20 20.12
N ASP A 89 4.61 -15.48 19.96
CA ASP A 89 3.23 -15.88 19.69
C ASP A 89 2.30 -15.39 20.82
N LEU A 90 1.41 -14.45 20.46
CA LEU A 90 0.50 -13.80 21.40
C LEU A 90 -0.57 -14.75 21.92
N SER A 91 -0.94 -15.78 21.16
CA SER A 91 -1.94 -16.76 21.56
C SER A 91 -1.44 -17.66 22.68
N THR A 92 -0.14 -17.96 22.69
CA THR A 92 0.51 -18.79 23.72
C THR A 92 0.96 -17.95 24.91
N ALA A 93 1.45 -16.73 24.69
CA ALA A 93 1.91 -15.85 25.75
C ALA A 93 0.77 -15.25 26.57
N PHE A 94 -0.37 -14.97 25.93
CA PHE A 94 -1.54 -14.31 26.56
C PHE A 94 -2.86 -15.00 26.19
N PRO A 95 -3.06 -16.26 26.62
CA PRO A 95 -4.21 -17.07 26.20
C PRO A 95 -5.57 -16.51 26.67
N SER A 96 -5.58 -15.69 27.72
CA SER A 96 -6.81 -15.12 28.28
C SER A 96 -7.27 -13.85 27.57
N ASP A 97 -6.36 -13.12 26.88
CA ASP A 97 -6.61 -11.75 26.47
C ASP A 97 -7.01 -11.62 24.99
N ASN A 98 -6.98 -12.74 24.22
CA ASN A 98 -7.24 -12.75 22.77
C ASN A 98 -6.50 -11.62 22.03
N LEU A 99 -5.25 -11.36 22.47
CA LEU A 99 -4.45 -10.26 21.94
C LEU A 99 -4.04 -10.55 20.49
N SER A 100 -4.26 -9.59 19.61
CA SER A 100 -3.83 -9.67 18.22
C SER A 100 -3.37 -8.30 17.72
N ILE A 101 -2.38 -8.28 16.83
CA ILE A 101 -1.90 -7.06 16.15
C ILE A 101 -2.28 -7.20 14.68
N ASP A 102 -3.16 -6.31 14.21
CA ASP A 102 -3.73 -6.37 12.84
C ASP A 102 -4.35 -7.74 12.48
N GLY A 103 -4.91 -8.45 13.50
CA GLY A 103 -5.50 -9.78 13.33
C GLY A 103 -4.47 -10.91 13.26
N LEU A 104 -3.19 -10.64 13.50
CA LEU A 104 -2.12 -11.62 13.57
C LEU A 104 -1.78 -11.91 15.03
N THR A 105 -1.58 -13.19 15.34
CA THR A 105 -1.19 -13.68 16.67
C THR A 105 0.18 -14.35 16.64
N ASP A 106 0.54 -14.93 15.49
CA ASP A 106 1.78 -15.69 15.32
C ASP A 106 3.01 -14.79 15.27
N GLU A 107 4.17 -15.34 15.58
CA GLU A 107 5.46 -14.68 15.46
C GLU A 107 5.68 -14.18 14.03
N GLN A 108 6.02 -12.89 13.90
CA GLN A 108 6.29 -12.23 12.61
C GLN A 108 7.64 -11.52 12.65
N THR A 109 8.51 -11.88 11.73
CA THR A 109 9.81 -11.22 11.56
C THR A 109 9.67 -9.95 10.72
N CYS A 110 10.64 -9.04 10.85
CA CYS A 110 10.67 -7.81 10.04
C CYS A 110 10.86 -8.13 8.55
N GLU A 111 9.94 -7.67 7.71
CA GLU A 111 10.02 -7.84 6.24
C GLU A 111 10.91 -6.78 5.56
N LEU A 112 11.36 -5.75 6.30
CA LEU A 112 12.17 -4.66 5.76
C LEU A 112 13.65 -5.05 5.69
N ASN A 113 14.41 -4.30 4.90
CA ASN A 113 15.83 -4.54 4.74
C ASN A 113 16.58 -4.32 6.07
N GLU A 114 17.61 -5.11 6.34
CA GLU A 114 18.42 -5.04 7.56
C GLU A 114 19.01 -3.66 7.83
N SER A 115 19.28 -2.87 6.79
CA SER A 115 19.82 -1.52 6.92
C SER A 115 18.92 -0.57 7.73
N VAL A 116 17.61 -0.81 7.76
CA VAL A 116 16.64 0.02 8.50
C VAL A 116 16.26 -0.56 9.86
N HIS A 117 16.71 -1.77 10.21
CA HIS A 117 16.34 -2.42 11.47
C HIS A 117 16.77 -1.60 12.68
N ARG A 118 17.95 -1.00 12.62
CA ARG A 118 18.48 -0.17 13.72
C ARG A 118 17.60 1.07 13.94
N GLU A 119 17.19 1.74 12.87
CA GLU A 119 16.33 2.92 12.94
C GLU A 119 14.96 2.57 13.51
N ILE A 120 14.39 1.43 13.10
CA ILE A 120 13.11 0.93 13.63
C ILE A 120 13.23 0.68 15.15
N LEU A 121 14.32 0.04 15.59
CA LEU A 121 14.57 -0.25 17.00
C LEU A 121 14.70 1.04 17.80
N ASP A 122 15.50 1.98 17.33
CA ASP A 122 15.72 3.26 18.00
C ASP A 122 14.44 4.05 18.12
N ARG A 123 13.61 4.05 17.06
CA ARG A 123 12.31 4.70 17.09
C ARG A 123 11.32 4.01 18.03
N ALA A 124 11.31 2.68 18.08
CA ALA A 124 10.47 1.92 18.99
C ALA A 124 10.83 2.21 20.46
N VAL A 125 12.11 2.26 20.78
CA VAL A 125 12.61 2.60 22.12
C VAL A 125 12.25 4.04 22.48
N GLU A 126 12.37 4.99 21.56
CA GLU A 126 11.96 6.38 21.76
C GLU A 126 10.47 6.49 22.10
N LEU A 127 9.60 5.80 21.35
CA LEU A 127 8.18 5.79 21.60
C LEU A 127 7.83 5.17 22.95
N ALA A 128 8.45 4.03 23.29
CA ALA A 128 8.26 3.38 24.59
C ALA A 128 8.70 4.27 25.76
N LEU A 129 9.84 4.97 25.63
CA LEU A 129 10.30 5.90 26.65
C LEU A 129 9.38 7.11 26.83
N ARG A 130 8.80 7.60 25.73
CA ARG A 130 7.85 8.71 25.76
C ARG A 130 6.59 8.35 26.54
N ASP A 131 6.09 7.15 26.33
CA ASP A 131 4.87 6.69 27.01
C ASP A 131 5.12 6.34 28.47
N TYR A 132 6.33 5.84 28.81
CA TYR A 132 6.66 5.42 30.17
C TYR A 132 7.19 6.54 31.06
N LYS A 133 8.04 7.44 30.53
CA LYS A 133 8.58 8.59 31.29
C LYS A 133 8.87 9.76 30.34
N PRO A 134 7.99 10.73 30.20
CA PRO A 134 8.19 11.88 29.32
C PRO A 134 9.47 12.68 29.63
N GLN A 135 9.96 12.67 30.89
CA GLN A 135 11.17 13.38 31.30
C GLN A 135 12.49 12.75 30.79
N ASN A 136 12.48 11.49 30.38
CA ASN A 136 13.70 10.80 29.92
C ASN A 136 13.97 11.01 28.40
N LEU A 137 13.05 11.61 27.68
CA LEU A 137 13.19 11.86 26.25
C LEU A 137 14.26 12.90 25.96
N GLU A 138 14.34 13.95 26.76
CA GLU A 138 15.35 15.02 26.61
C GLU A 138 16.78 14.48 26.75
N SER A 139 16.96 13.54 27.67
CA SER A 139 18.27 12.91 27.91
C SER A 139 18.76 12.06 26.73
N LYS A 140 17.83 11.38 26.04
CA LYS A 140 18.18 10.55 24.88
C LYS A 140 18.49 11.39 23.65
N VAL A 141 17.69 12.42 23.38
CA VAL A 141 17.92 13.35 22.26
C VAL A 141 19.30 14.03 22.39
N GLN A 142 19.71 14.38 23.62
CA GLN A 142 21.04 14.94 23.87
C GLN A 142 22.17 13.93 23.65
N LEU A 143 21.95 12.65 23.91
CA LEU A 143 22.94 11.59 23.67
C LEU A 143 23.10 11.29 22.18
N ASP A 144 22.01 11.26 21.43
CA ASP A 144 22.02 11.01 19.99
C ASP A 144 22.73 12.16 19.23
N GLN A 145 22.50 13.42 19.65
CA GLN A 145 23.18 14.59 19.09
C GLN A 145 24.70 14.63 19.40
N ARG A 146 25.17 13.87 20.39
CA ARG A 146 26.63 13.77 20.71
C ARG A 146 27.35 12.70 19.89
N ASN A 147 26.59 11.79 19.28
CA ASN A 147 27.14 10.64 18.54
C ASN A 147 27.11 10.83 17.02
N GLU A 148 26.56 11.96 16.53
CA GLU A 148 26.71 12.46 15.16
C GLU A 148 27.93 13.40 15.03
#